data_dee6af7cb1cdf17942161165adeb230e
#
_entry.id   dee6af7cb1cdf17942161165adeb230e
#
_cell.length_a   1.000
_cell.length_b   1.000
_cell.length_c   1.000
_cell.angle_alpha   90.00
_cell.angle_beta   90.00
_cell.angle_gamma   90.00
#
_symmetry.space_group_name_H-M   'P 1'
#
loop_
_entity.id
_entity.type
_entity.pdbx_description
1 polymer ?
#
loop_
_entity_poly.entity_id
_entity_poly.type
_entity_poly.pdbx_seq_one_letter_code
_entity_poly.pdbx_strand_id
1 'polypeptide(L)'
;FTPFIGSTVRGIKVSNIEKSNSWYKKMEEYAKEIGMSGLAYLKVTEENTLKGSLDKYLTDEERNELFTSLELKINDTLFIVSDKKKCEKYAGLLRTKLGEELDLIDKDRYEFCIVNDFPFYEWNEEDNKWDFGHNPFSMPQGGLDALNNKPIESILAYQYDFVCNGYEMASGAVRNHDIKIMKRAFELAGYTEEDVETKFRSLYTAFQYGAPPHAGMAPGIDRILMLLKDEENIREMVAFPLGANGADAMMGCPGEVFEKQLRETHIKVRD
;
A
#
# COMPACT_ATOMS: atom_id res chain seq x y z
N PHE A 1 -27.14 8.17 3.78
CA PHE A 1 -26.36 9.31 4.31
C PHE A 1 -25.56 9.95 3.19
N THR A 2 -25.85 11.22 2.88
CA THR A 2 -25.33 11.93 1.69
C THR A 2 -23.81 11.85 1.51
N PRO A 3 -22.97 11.97 2.56
CA PRO A 3 -21.50 11.86 2.42
C PRO A 3 -21.00 10.50 1.93
N PHE A 4 -21.81 9.44 1.99
CA PHE A 4 -21.40 8.10 1.57
C PHE A 4 -21.78 7.80 0.12
N ILE A 5 -22.67 8.60 -0.47
CA ILE A 5 -23.14 8.37 -1.85
C ILE A 5 -21.98 8.54 -2.84
N GLY A 6 -21.68 7.49 -3.59
CA GLY A 6 -20.59 7.47 -4.57
C GLY A 6 -19.19 7.49 -3.97
N SER A 7 -19.07 7.14 -2.69
CA SER A 7 -17.79 7.00 -1.97
C SER A 7 -17.57 5.55 -1.55
N THR A 8 -16.31 5.16 -1.44
CA THR A 8 -15.94 3.93 -0.73
C THR A 8 -16.12 4.13 0.77
N VAL A 9 -16.65 3.13 1.46
CA VAL A 9 -16.84 3.16 2.91
C VAL A 9 -16.12 1.98 3.55
N ARG A 10 -15.44 2.23 4.66
CA ARG A 10 -14.77 1.20 5.48
C ARG A 10 -15.16 1.39 6.94
N GLY A 11 -15.42 0.27 7.61
CA GLY A 11 -15.69 0.22 9.04
C GLY A 11 -14.53 -0.37 9.82
N ILE A 12 -14.22 0.20 10.99
CA ILE A 12 -13.27 -0.33 11.95
C ILE A 12 -14.02 -0.58 13.24
N LYS A 13 -14.25 -1.86 13.55
CA LYS A 13 -14.81 -2.25 14.85
C LYS A 13 -13.70 -2.30 15.89
N VAL A 14 -13.91 -1.63 17.00
CA VAL A 14 -13.06 -1.73 18.18
C VAL A 14 -13.92 -2.18 19.34
N SER A 15 -13.51 -3.26 19.98
CA SER A 15 -14.30 -3.88 21.04
C SER A 15 -13.98 -3.28 22.40
N ASN A 16 -15.01 -3.20 23.23
CA ASN A 16 -14.91 -2.83 24.65
C ASN A 16 -14.22 -1.47 24.92
N ILE A 17 -14.69 -0.41 24.23
CA ILE A 17 -14.16 0.94 24.41
C ILE A 17 -14.96 1.71 25.48
N GLU A 18 -14.32 1.99 26.60
CA GLU A 18 -14.82 2.87 27.64
C GLU A 18 -14.04 4.19 27.66
N LYS A 19 -14.33 5.07 26.71
CA LYS A 19 -13.67 6.38 26.58
C LYS A 19 -14.68 7.52 26.65
N SER A 20 -14.20 8.67 27.14
CA SER A 20 -15.01 9.89 27.27
C SER A 20 -15.34 10.51 25.89
N ASN A 21 -16.36 11.36 25.84
CA ASN A 21 -16.71 12.12 24.63
C ASN A 21 -15.56 13.02 24.15
N SER A 22 -14.69 13.49 25.04
CA SER A 22 -13.52 14.28 24.66
C SER A 22 -12.50 13.45 23.90
N TRP A 23 -12.36 12.17 24.21
CA TRP A 23 -11.49 11.26 23.46
C TRP A 23 -12.02 11.04 22.02
N TYR A 24 -13.33 10.87 21.84
CA TYR A 24 -13.91 10.75 20.48
C TYR A 24 -13.71 12.04 19.68
N LYS A 25 -13.81 13.21 20.31
CA LYS A 25 -13.47 14.48 19.64
C LYS A 25 -12.01 14.54 19.21
N LYS A 26 -11.09 14.06 20.04
CA LYS A 26 -9.67 13.96 19.66
C LYS A 26 -9.47 13.06 18.42
N MET A 27 -10.21 11.95 18.31
CA MET A 27 -10.16 11.10 17.10
C MET A 27 -10.76 11.81 15.88
N GLU A 28 -11.81 12.60 16.03
CA GLU A 28 -12.36 13.43 14.95
C GLU A 28 -11.37 14.53 14.51
N GLU A 29 -10.62 15.13 15.44
CA GLU A 29 -9.58 16.11 15.15
C GLU A 29 -8.42 15.44 14.37
N TYR A 30 -7.94 14.30 14.83
CA TYR A 30 -6.94 13.52 14.11
C TYR A 30 -7.40 13.15 12.69
N ALA A 31 -8.64 12.73 12.52
CA ALA A 31 -9.19 12.44 11.20
C ALA A 31 -9.09 13.65 10.26
N LYS A 32 -9.35 14.87 10.76
CA LYS A 32 -9.19 16.10 9.98
C LYS A 32 -7.73 16.43 9.69
N GLU A 33 -6.83 16.21 10.66
CA GLU A 33 -5.38 16.40 10.48
C GLU A 33 -4.82 15.54 9.33
N ILE A 34 -5.27 14.29 9.21
CA ILE A 34 -4.86 13.41 8.12
C ILE A 34 -5.57 13.68 6.79
N GLY A 35 -6.48 14.68 6.76
CA GLY A 35 -7.15 15.16 5.55
C GLY A 35 -8.54 14.60 5.28
N MET A 36 -9.17 13.93 6.26
CA MET A 36 -10.57 13.52 6.16
C MET A 36 -11.52 14.71 6.37
N SER A 37 -12.67 14.69 5.74
CA SER A 37 -13.72 15.69 5.97
C SER A 37 -14.39 15.58 7.36
N GLY A 38 -14.30 14.42 7.99
CA GLY A 38 -14.85 14.10 9.31
C GLY A 38 -14.75 12.62 9.61
N LEU A 39 -15.05 12.24 10.85
CA LEU A 39 -15.09 10.85 11.29
C LEU A 39 -16.47 10.56 11.88
N ALA A 40 -17.14 9.56 11.33
CA ALA A 40 -18.38 9.05 11.89
C ALA A 40 -18.10 7.85 12.79
N TYR A 41 -18.89 7.70 13.85
CA TYR A 41 -18.85 6.51 14.69
C TYR A 41 -20.23 6.15 15.25
N LEU A 42 -20.38 4.88 15.61
CA LEU A 42 -21.54 4.30 16.29
C LEU A 42 -21.04 3.50 17.50
N LYS A 43 -21.55 3.83 18.67
CA LYS A 43 -21.27 3.12 19.93
C LYS A 43 -22.42 2.20 20.27
N VAL A 44 -22.10 1.00 20.74
CA VAL A 44 -23.10 0.12 21.36
C VAL A 44 -23.23 0.48 22.84
N THR A 45 -24.43 0.88 23.24
CA THR A 45 -24.73 1.27 24.63
C THR A 45 -24.99 0.05 25.52
N GLU A 46 -25.07 0.27 26.84
CA GLU A 46 -25.47 -0.74 27.83
C GLU A 46 -26.88 -1.32 27.55
N GLU A 47 -27.76 -0.53 26.94
CA GLU A 47 -29.10 -0.96 26.50
C GLU A 47 -29.10 -1.74 25.21
N ASN A 48 -27.91 -2.12 24.71
CA ASN A 48 -27.69 -2.81 23.42
C ASN A 48 -28.30 -2.05 22.22
N THR A 49 -28.16 -0.73 22.22
CA THR A 49 -28.58 0.15 21.11
C THR A 49 -27.40 0.90 20.53
N LEU A 50 -27.52 1.35 19.27
CA LEU A 50 -26.49 2.18 18.64
C LEU A 50 -26.70 3.65 18.98
N LYS A 51 -25.65 4.37 19.36
CA LYS A 51 -25.61 5.83 19.51
C LYS A 51 -24.40 6.41 18.79
N GLY A 52 -24.61 7.52 18.07
CA GLY A 52 -23.53 8.23 17.38
C GLY A 52 -24.00 9.15 16.28
N SER A 53 -23.08 9.60 15.45
CA SER A 53 -23.37 10.58 14.38
C SER A 53 -24.31 10.06 13.30
N LEU A 54 -24.40 8.75 13.12
CA LEU A 54 -25.17 8.10 12.05
C LEU A 54 -26.44 7.39 12.51
N ASP A 55 -26.66 7.22 13.81
CA ASP A 55 -27.77 6.42 14.34
C ASP A 55 -29.14 6.86 13.85
N LYS A 56 -29.36 8.17 13.70
CA LYS A 56 -30.62 8.76 13.21
C LYS A 56 -30.90 8.54 11.73
N TYR A 57 -29.92 8.05 10.97
CA TYR A 57 -30.05 7.79 9.54
C TYR A 57 -30.23 6.29 9.23
N LEU A 58 -30.14 5.43 10.25
CA LEU A 58 -30.29 4.00 10.10
C LEU A 58 -31.74 3.58 10.37
N THR A 59 -32.26 2.67 9.55
CA THR A 59 -33.50 1.94 9.83
C THR A 59 -33.26 0.86 10.88
N ASP A 60 -34.32 0.27 11.41
CA ASP A 60 -34.21 -0.81 12.40
C ASP A 60 -33.64 -2.09 11.74
N GLU A 61 -33.94 -2.33 10.48
CA GLU A 61 -33.38 -3.43 9.69
C GLU A 61 -31.86 -3.26 9.53
N GLU A 62 -31.40 -2.08 9.13
CA GLU A 62 -29.97 -1.76 8.98
C GLU A 62 -29.20 -1.87 10.31
N ARG A 63 -29.82 -1.45 11.42
CA ARG A 63 -29.24 -1.62 12.78
C ARG A 63 -29.06 -3.11 13.09
N ASN A 64 -30.09 -3.91 12.89
CA ASN A 64 -30.05 -5.35 13.14
C ASN A 64 -29.00 -6.05 12.25
N GLU A 65 -28.88 -5.65 10.98
CA GLU A 65 -27.87 -6.14 10.07
C GLU A 65 -26.45 -5.81 10.57
N LEU A 66 -26.20 -4.58 11.02
CA LEU A 66 -24.90 -4.18 11.60
C LEU A 66 -24.58 -5.03 12.83
N PHE A 67 -25.54 -5.22 13.75
CA PHE A 67 -25.34 -6.06 14.93
C PHE A 67 -24.96 -7.50 14.55
N THR A 68 -25.66 -8.07 13.58
CA THR A 68 -25.48 -9.47 13.18
C THR A 68 -24.19 -9.65 12.38
N SER A 69 -23.97 -8.84 11.34
CA SER A 69 -22.86 -9.00 10.41
C SER A 69 -21.51 -8.66 11.04
N LEU A 70 -21.49 -7.72 11.98
CA LEU A 70 -20.27 -7.30 12.67
C LEU A 70 -20.13 -7.89 14.07
N GLU A 71 -21.08 -8.71 14.51
CA GLU A 71 -21.11 -9.30 15.85
C GLU A 71 -20.89 -8.23 16.96
N LEU A 72 -21.63 -7.12 16.86
CA LEU A 72 -21.49 -6.02 17.79
C LEU A 72 -21.96 -6.39 19.19
N LYS A 73 -21.20 -5.97 20.19
CA LYS A 73 -21.46 -6.19 21.63
C LYS A 73 -21.49 -4.87 22.37
N ILE A 74 -22.02 -4.88 23.57
CA ILE A 74 -22.00 -3.74 24.49
C ILE A 74 -20.59 -3.19 24.62
N ASN A 75 -20.44 -1.87 24.59
CA ASN A 75 -19.18 -1.11 24.58
C ASN A 75 -18.32 -1.25 23.32
N ASP A 76 -18.78 -1.94 22.28
CA ASP A 76 -18.11 -1.86 20.98
C ASP A 76 -18.35 -0.49 20.33
N THR A 77 -17.37 -0.02 19.58
CA THR A 77 -17.51 1.16 18.73
C THR A 77 -17.12 0.81 17.29
N LEU A 78 -18.01 1.16 16.36
CA LEU A 78 -17.74 1.10 14.94
C LEU A 78 -17.35 2.50 14.45
N PHE A 79 -16.10 2.70 14.06
CA PHE A 79 -15.65 3.89 13.35
C PHE A 79 -15.86 3.71 11.86
N ILE A 80 -16.31 4.77 11.17
CA ILE A 80 -16.70 4.70 9.77
C ILE A 80 -15.94 5.76 9.00
N VAL A 81 -15.15 5.31 8.04
CA VAL A 81 -14.35 6.11 7.12
C VAL A 81 -15.01 6.09 5.76
N SER A 82 -15.14 7.26 5.13
CA SER A 82 -15.67 7.38 3.78
C SER A 82 -14.87 8.41 2.98
N ASP A 83 -14.44 8.01 1.80
CA ASP A 83 -13.79 8.89 0.83
C ASP A 83 -13.90 8.32 -0.57
N LYS A 84 -13.84 9.17 -1.61
CA LYS A 84 -13.95 8.75 -3.00
C LYS A 84 -12.70 8.07 -3.55
N LYS A 85 -11.51 8.49 -3.08
CA LYS A 85 -10.22 8.06 -3.63
C LYS A 85 -9.24 7.52 -2.57
N LYS A 86 -9.39 7.91 -1.31
CA LYS A 86 -8.39 7.70 -0.25
C LYS A 86 -8.94 6.93 0.96
N CYS A 87 -10.10 6.29 0.82
CA CYS A 87 -10.80 5.64 1.94
C CYS A 87 -9.90 4.60 2.63
N GLU A 88 -9.23 3.75 1.88
CA GLU A 88 -8.35 2.69 2.40
C GLU A 88 -7.14 3.29 3.14
N LYS A 89 -6.54 4.34 2.58
CA LYS A 89 -5.44 5.06 3.23
C LYS A 89 -5.86 5.64 4.58
N TYR A 90 -6.99 6.32 4.60
CA TYR A 90 -7.51 6.91 5.84
C TYR A 90 -7.92 5.85 6.87
N ALA A 91 -8.54 4.76 6.42
CA ALA A 91 -8.88 3.64 7.30
C ALA A 91 -7.62 3.00 7.90
N GLY A 92 -6.55 2.83 7.12
CA GLY A 92 -5.27 2.34 7.61
C GLY A 92 -4.65 3.24 8.67
N LEU A 93 -4.57 4.55 8.42
CA LEU A 93 -4.04 5.53 9.38
C LEU A 93 -4.87 5.57 10.67
N LEU A 94 -6.20 5.59 10.54
CA LEU A 94 -7.09 5.58 11.70
C LEU A 94 -6.96 4.27 12.50
N ARG A 95 -6.86 3.11 11.84
CA ARG A 95 -6.67 1.82 12.50
C ARG A 95 -5.39 1.82 13.35
N THR A 96 -4.27 2.28 12.80
CA THR A 96 -3.01 2.39 13.53
C THR A 96 -3.15 3.32 14.73
N LYS A 97 -3.73 4.51 14.53
CA LYS A 97 -3.96 5.49 15.60
C LYS A 97 -4.84 4.94 16.72
N LEU A 98 -5.90 4.22 16.39
CA LEU A 98 -6.75 3.57 17.38
C LEU A 98 -5.99 2.48 18.16
N GLY A 99 -5.14 1.70 17.46
CA GLY A 99 -4.28 0.71 18.10
C GLY A 99 -3.34 1.31 19.13
N GLU A 100 -2.70 2.43 18.81
CA GLU A 100 -1.80 3.17 19.71
C GLU A 100 -2.56 3.80 20.90
N GLU A 101 -3.63 4.55 20.64
CA GLU A 101 -4.40 5.28 21.67
C GLU A 101 -5.12 4.36 22.66
N LEU A 102 -5.38 3.12 22.27
CA LEU A 102 -6.07 2.13 23.08
C LEU A 102 -5.14 1.05 23.63
N ASP A 103 -3.83 1.17 23.36
CA ASP A 103 -2.81 0.19 23.78
C ASP A 103 -3.15 -1.25 23.33
N LEU A 104 -3.57 -1.37 22.07
CA LEU A 104 -3.95 -2.65 21.45
C LEU A 104 -2.82 -3.30 20.64
N ILE A 105 -1.68 -2.60 20.52
CA ILE A 105 -0.49 -3.09 19.81
C ILE A 105 0.39 -3.84 20.80
N ASP A 106 0.45 -5.15 20.65
CA ASP A 106 1.36 -6.00 21.42
C ASP A 106 2.79 -5.87 20.87
N LYS A 107 3.64 -5.15 21.58
CA LYS A 107 5.03 -4.86 21.17
C LYS A 107 5.98 -6.06 21.39
N ASP A 108 5.57 -7.04 22.17
CA ASP A 108 6.39 -8.22 22.49
C ASP A 108 6.20 -9.37 21.48
N ARG A 109 5.43 -9.12 20.38
CA ARG A 109 5.11 -10.12 19.38
C ARG A 109 5.51 -9.69 17.98
N TYR A 110 5.92 -10.68 17.19
CA TYR A 110 6.09 -10.54 15.74
C TYR A 110 4.87 -11.16 15.06
N GLU A 111 4.04 -10.30 14.46
CA GLU A 111 2.85 -10.70 13.72
C GLU A 111 3.11 -10.58 12.22
N PHE A 112 2.92 -11.68 11.50
CA PHE A 112 3.21 -11.78 10.08
C PHE A 112 1.95 -11.84 9.25
N CYS A 113 1.99 -11.22 8.09
CA CYS A 113 0.99 -11.42 7.05
C CYS A 113 1.62 -11.38 5.66
N ILE A 114 0.91 -11.95 4.70
CA ILE A 114 1.25 -11.85 3.28
C ILE A 114 0.20 -10.95 2.63
N VAL A 115 0.67 -9.88 1.98
CA VAL A 115 -0.15 -9.04 1.11
C VAL A 115 0.04 -9.56 -0.31
N ASN A 116 -1.04 -9.91 -1.00
CA ASN A 116 -1.02 -10.45 -2.36
C ASN A 116 -2.09 -9.77 -3.22
N ASP A 117 -2.23 -10.25 -4.45
CA ASP A 117 -3.23 -9.75 -5.41
C ASP A 117 -3.07 -8.25 -5.70
N PHE A 118 -1.84 -7.82 -5.93
CA PHE A 118 -1.55 -6.46 -6.34
C PHE A 118 -2.18 -6.16 -7.71
N PRO A 119 -2.67 -4.91 -7.94
CA PRO A 119 -3.02 -4.46 -9.28
C PRO A 119 -1.84 -4.62 -10.24
N PHE A 120 -2.08 -5.18 -11.41
CA PHE A 120 -1.02 -5.32 -12.41
C PHE A 120 -0.74 -3.99 -13.12
N TYR A 121 -1.80 -3.18 -13.30
CA TYR A 121 -1.74 -1.83 -13.86
C TYR A 121 -2.35 -0.83 -12.91
N GLU A 122 -1.81 0.40 -12.94
CA GLU A 122 -2.36 1.57 -12.27
C GLU A 122 -2.48 2.72 -13.26
N TRP A 123 -3.50 3.56 -13.08
CA TRP A 123 -3.67 4.73 -13.91
C TRP A 123 -2.68 5.83 -13.50
N ASN A 124 -1.80 6.22 -14.41
CA ASN A 124 -0.88 7.34 -14.23
C ASN A 124 -1.60 8.64 -14.63
N GLU A 125 -1.97 9.47 -13.64
CA GLU A 125 -2.68 10.74 -13.88
C GLU A 125 -1.79 11.77 -14.61
N GLU A 126 -0.46 11.74 -14.43
CA GLU A 126 0.48 12.68 -15.06
C GLU A 126 0.63 12.40 -16.55
N ASP A 127 0.82 11.13 -16.90
CA ASP A 127 1.01 10.71 -18.29
C ASP A 127 -0.31 10.37 -19.00
N ASN A 128 -1.43 10.38 -18.27
CA ASN A 128 -2.78 10.04 -18.77
C ASN A 128 -2.81 8.69 -19.50
N LYS A 129 -2.22 7.68 -18.90
CA LYS A 129 -2.13 6.32 -19.45
C LYS A 129 -2.13 5.26 -18.34
N TRP A 130 -2.39 4.01 -18.72
CA TRP A 130 -2.11 2.86 -17.86
C TRP A 130 -0.61 2.61 -17.81
N ASP A 131 -0.07 2.38 -16.60
CA ASP A 131 1.31 1.97 -16.39
C ASP A 131 1.35 0.77 -15.44
N PHE A 132 2.48 0.11 -15.32
CA PHE A 132 2.61 -0.99 -14.38
C PHE A 132 2.53 -0.48 -12.93
N GLY A 133 1.73 -1.18 -12.10
CA GLY A 133 1.56 -0.78 -10.71
C GLY A 133 2.84 -0.89 -9.89
N HIS A 134 3.54 -1.99 -9.98
CA HIS A 134 4.76 -2.25 -9.20
C HIS A 134 5.91 -2.80 -10.04
N ASN A 135 5.78 -4.03 -10.53
CA ASN A 135 6.84 -4.73 -11.22
C ASN A 135 6.34 -5.25 -12.58
N PRO A 136 6.82 -4.69 -13.70
CA PRO A 136 6.38 -5.07 -15.05
C PRO A 136 6.70 -6.52 -15.42
N PHE A 137 7.62 -7.14 -14.69
CA PHE A 137 8.07 -8.52 -14.94
C PHE A 137 7.36 -9.55 -14.07
N SER A 138 6.31 -9.16 -13.36
CA SER A 138 5.42 -10.07 -12.66
C SER A 138 4.49 -10.78 -13.64
N MET A 139 4.06 -11.99 -13.30
CA MET A 139 3.08 -12.72 -14.07
C MET A 139 1.68 -12.18 -13.76
N PRO A 140 0.91 -11.72 -14.78
CA PRO A 140 -0.49 -11.37 -14.57
C PRO A 140 -1.32 -12.61 -14.29
N GLN A 141 -2.27 -12.50 -13.35
CA GLN A 141 -3.20 -13.58 -13.03
C GLN A 141 -4.13 -13.85 -14.21
N GLY A 142 -4.20 -15.11 -14.63
CA GLY A 142 -4.90 -15.53 -15.84
C GLY A 142 -4.11 -15.35 -17.14
N GLY A 143 -2.87 -14.86 -17.06
CA GLY A 143 -1.93 -14.83 -18.21
C GLY A 143 -2.47 -14.08 -19.43
N LEU A 144 -2.22 -14.64 -20.61
CA LEU A 144 -2.60 -14.04 -21.88
C LEU A 144 -4.12 -13.88 -22.05
N ASP A 145 -4.91 -14.78 -21.50
CA ASP A 145 -6.38 -14.71 -21.57
C ASP A 145 -6.89 -13.48 -20.80
N ALA A 146 -6.38 -13.23 -19.59
CA ALA A 146 -6.74 -12.05 -18.82
C ALA A 146 -6.34 -10.75 -19.54
N LEU A 147 -5.13 -10.68 -20.10
CA LEU A 147 -4.64 -9.51 -20.85
C LEU A 147 -5.47 -9.20 -22.11
N ASN A 148 -6.13 -10.19 -22.70
CA ASN A 148 -6.92 -9.99 -23.91
C ASN A 148 -8.42 -9.76 -23.65
N ASN A 149 -8.94 -10.27 -22.53
CA ASN A 149 -10.40 -10.36 -22.34
C ASN A 149 -10.92 -9.66 -21.08
N LYS A 150 -10.07 -9.26 -20.13
CA LYS A 150 -10.50 -8.55 -18.93
C LYS A 150 -10.30 -7.04 -19.05
N PRO A 151 -11.11 -6.24 -18.35
CA PRO A 151 -10.81 -4.82 -18.15
C PRO A 151 -9.42 -4.64 -17.52
N ILE A 152 -8.63 -3.71 -18.03
CA ILE A 152 -7.23 -3.52 -17.63
C ILE A 152 -7.08 -3.24 -16.13
N GLU A 153 -8.01 -2.48 -15.55
CA GLU A 153 -8.06 -2.13 -14.14
C GLU A 153 -8.36 -3.32 -13.21
N SER A 154 -8.87 -4.42 -13.77
CA SER A 154 -9.22 -5.62 -13.00
C SER A 154 -8.14 -6.70 -13.02
N ILE A 155 -7.05 -6.48 -13.77
CA ILE A 155 -5.97 -7.46 -13.89
C ILE A 155 -5.08 -7.38 -12.66
N LEU A 156 -4.94 -8.50 -11.95
CA LEU A 156 -4.07 -8.63 -10.78
C LEU A 156 -2.74 -9.29 -11.17
N ALA A 157 -1.71 -9.03 -10.39
CA ALA A 157 -0.39 -9.65 -10.51
C ALA A 157 -0.19 -10.77 -9.48
N TYR A 158 0.60 -11.77 -9.80
CA TYR A 158 1.17 -12.69 -8.82
C TYR A 158 2.38 -12.03 -8.14
N GLN A 159 2.10 -10.94 -7.43
CA GLN A 159 3.04 -10.24 -6.55
C GLN A 159 2.63 -10.47 -5.11
N TYR A 160 3.60 -10.42 -4.22
CA TYR A 160 3.37 -10.59 -2.80
C TYR A 160 4.43 -9.87 -1.97
N ASP A 161 3.98 -9.31 -0.85
CA ASP A 161 4.84 -8.76 0.18
C ASP A 161 4.69 -9.61 1.45
N PHE A 162 5.82 -9.93 2.06
CA PHE A 162 5.89 -10.53 3.37
C PHE A 162 6.07 -9.42 4.40
N VAL A 163 5.07 -9.23 5.24
CA VAL A 163 4.98 -8.11 6.17
C VAL A 163 5.06 -8.60 7.61
N CYS A 164 5.81 -7.88 8.45
CA CYS A 164 5.87 -8.10 9.88
C CYS A 164 5.63 -6.78 10.62
N ASN A 165 4.69 -6.75 11.56
CA ASN A 165 4.35 -5.58 12.39
C ASN A 165 4.15 -4.28 11.56
N GLY A 166 3.59 -4.39 10.37
CA GLY A 166 3.35 -3.26 9.46
C GLY A 166 4.53 -2.88 8.55
N TYR A 167 5.68 -3.54 8.67
CA TYR A 167 6.82 -3.33 7.79
C TYR A 167 6.90 -4.42 6.72
N GLU A 168 7.08 -4.02 5.46
CA GLU A 168 7.41 -4.92 4.36
C GLU A 168 8.82 -5.46 4.55
N MET A 169 8.92 -6.74 4.91
CA MET A 169 10.18 -7.42 5.18
C MET A 169 10.83 -7.99 3.93
N ALA A 170 9.99 -8.40 2.99
CA ALA A 170 10.41 -8.92 1.69
C ALA A 170 9.31 -8.68 0.67
N SER A 171 9.70 -8.39 -0.55
CA SER A 171 8.82 -8.29 -1.71
C SER A 171 9.20 -9.33 -2.75
N GLY A 172 8.22 -9.86 -3.47
CA GLY A 172 8.44 -10.89 -4.44
C GLY A 172 7.35 -11.01 -5.50
N ALA A 173 7.62 -11.84 -6.50
CA ALA A 173 6.67 -12.14 -7.55
C ALA A 173 6.93 -13.49 -8.20
N VAL A 174 5.87 -14.09 -8.77
CA VAL A 174 6.00 -15.06 -9.85
C VAL A 174 6.36 -14.29 -11.11
N ARG A 175 7.42 -14.71 -11.80
CA ARG A 175 7.97 -13.95 -12.93
C ARG A 175 7.25 -14.25 -14.23
N ASN A 176 7.06 -13.20 -15.03
CA ASN A 176 6.53 -13.32 -16.39
C ASN A 176 7.67 -13.78 -17.32
N HIS A 177 7.81 -15.09 -17.43
CA HIS A 177 8.84 -15.75 -18.26
C HIS A 177 8.36 -16.09 -19.67
N ASP A 178 7.07 -15.89 -19.96
CA ASP A 178 6.49 -16.12 -21.28
C ASP A 178 6.55 -14.85 -22.12
N ILE A 179 7.29 -14.91 -23.24
CA ILE A 179 7.49 -13.78 -24.14
C ILE A 179 6.16 -13.25 -24.72
N LYS A 180 5.18 -14.11 -24.99
CA LYS A 180 3.90 -13.67 -25.55
C LYS A 180 3.10 -12.86 -24.52
N ILE A 181 3.10 -13.35 -23.28
CA ILE A 181 2.47 -12.64 -22.17
C ILE A 181 3.18 -11.31 -21.90
N MET A 182 4.52 -11.32 -21.90
CA MET A 182 5.33 -10.13 -21.70
C MET A 182 5.04 -9.05 -22.75
N LYS A 183 5.10 -9.40 -24.05
CA LYS A 183 4.82 -8.47 -25.14
C LYS A 183 3.42 -7.85 -24.98
N ARG A 184 2.41 -8.69 -24.73
CA ARG A 184 1.03 -8.20 -24.58
C ARG A 184 0.86 -7.30 -23.36
N ALA A 185 1.53 -7.64 -22.25
CA ALA A 185 1.52 -6.83 -21.04
C ALA A 185 2.11 -5.42 -21.28
N PHE A 186 3.26 -5.36 -21.94
CA PHE A 186 3.90 -4.08 -22.27
C PHE A 186 3.11 -3.26 -23.30
N GLU A 187 2.49 -3.91 -24.29
CA GLU A 187 1.63 -3.26 -25.27
C GLU A 187 0.45 -2.54 -24.60
N LEU A 188 -0.21 -3.16 -23.63
CA LEU A 188 -1.30 -2.54 -22.87
C LEU A 188 -0.86 -1.35 -22.03
N ALA A 189 0.40 -1.32 -21.60
CA ALA A 189 1.02 -0.15 -20.95
C ALA A 189 1.57 0.89 -21.94
N GLY A 190 1.32 0.71 -23.25
CA GLY A 190 1.68 1.67 -24.29
C GLY A 190 3.12 1.56 -24.82
N TYR A 191 3.84 0.47 -24.50
CA TYR A 191 5.18 0.21 -25.06
C TYR A 191 5.08 -0.56 -26.37
N THR A 192 5.98 -0.26 -27.31
CA THR A 192 6.17 -1.04 -28.53
C THR A 192 7.07 -2.25 -28.27
N GLU A 193 7.05 -3.22 -29.18
CA GLU A 193 8.00 -4.37 -29.11
C GLU A 193 9.45 -3.89 -29.17
N GLU A 194 9.74 -2.87 -30.00
CA GLU A 194 11.08 -2.26 -30.10
C GLU A 194 11.51 -1.61 -28.78
N ASP A 195 10.60 -1.00 -28.03
CA ASP A 195 10.88 -0.47 -26.69
C ASP A 195 11.32 -1.60 -25.74
N VAL A 196 10.62 -2.72 -25.76
CA VAL A 196 10.94 -3.88 -24.91
C VAL A 196 12.30 -4.47 -25.29
N GLU A 197 12.55 -4.65 -26.60
CA GLU A 197 13.81 -5.16 -27.13
C GLU A 197 15.00 -4.25 -26.82
N THR A 198 14.80 -2.94 -26.82
CA THR A 198 15.87 -1.97 -26.57
C THR A 198 16.12 -1.76 -25.08
N LYS A 199 15.06 -1.48 -24.32
CA LYS A 199 15.18 -1.12 -22.90
C LYS A 199 15.45 -2.32 -22.00
N PHE A 200 14.93 -3.51 -22.36
CA PHE A 200 15.05 -4.74 -21.56
C PHE A 200 15.72 -5.90 -22.32
N ARG A 201 16.59 -5.56 -23.25
CA ARG A 201 17.20 -6.48 -24.22
C ARG A 201 17.74 -7.76 -23.60
N SER A 202 18.48 -7.67 -22.50
CA SER A 202 19.10 -8.85 -21.88
C SER A 202 18.07 -9.86 -21.39
N LEU A 203 17.02 -9.39 -20.68
CA LEU A 203 15.96 -10.22 -20.16
C LEU A 203 15.07 -10.77 -21.29
N TYR A 204 14.66 -9.91 -22.20
CA TYR A 204 13.85 -10.26 -23.36
C TYR A 204 14.52 -11.33 -24.22
N THR A 205 15.81 -11.14 -24.55
CA THR A 205 16.58 -12.11 -25.32
C THR A 205 16.75 -13.43 -24.58
N ALA A 206 17.08 -13.39 -23.28
CA ALA A 206 17.23 -14.60 -22.47
C ALA A 206 15.94 -15.44 -22.43
N PHE A 207 14.79 -14.81 -22.31
CA PHE A 207 13.51 -15.51 -22.23
C PHE A 207 13.09 -16.15 -23.57
N GLN A 208 13.59 -15.68 -24.70
CA GLN A 208 13.39 -16.32 -26.00
C GLN A 208 14.02 -17.71 -26.08
N TYR A 209 15.02 -17.98 -25.27
CA TYR A 209 15.67 -19.30 -25.18
C TYR A 209 14.97 -20.29 -24.24
N GLY A 210 13.81 -19.93 -23.67
CA GLY A 210 13.01 -20.81 -22.85
C GLY A 210 13.32 -20.73 -21.36
N ALA A 211 13.06 -19.59 -20.74
CA ALA A 211 13.18 -19.47 -19.31
C ALA A 211 12.18 -20.39 -18.57
N PRO A 212 12.60 -21.11 -17.52
CA PRO A 212 11.69 -21.92 -16.74
C PRO A 212 10.72 -21.03 -15.94
N PRO A 213 9.53 -21.53 -15.56
CA PRO A 213 8.71 -20.87 -14.56
C PRO A 213 9.52 -20.66 -13.28
N HIS A 214 9.53 -19.44 -12.77
CA HIS A 214 10.29 -19.09 -11.58
C HIS A 214 9.60 -17.99 -10.78
N ALA A 215 9.91 -17.96 -9.50
CA ALA A 215 9.44 -16.96 -8.54
C ALA A 215 10.56 -16.71 -7.52
N GLY A 216 10.46 -15.63 -6.80
CA GLY A 216 11.40 -15.32 -5.72
C GLY A 216 10.98 -14.11 -4.93
N MET A 217 11.68 -13.89 -3.82
CA MET A 217 11.52 -12.71 -2.98
C MET A 217 12.89 -12.15 -2.61
N ALA A 218 12.94 -10.87 -2.28
CA ALA A 218 14.12 -10.16 -1.80
C ALA A 218 13.89 -9.67 -0.36
N PRO A 219 14.43 -10.37 0.66
CA PRO A 219 14.36 -9.91 2.04
C PRO A 219 15.21 -8.65 2.26
N GLY A 220 14.63 -7.65 2.93
CA GLY A 220 15.31 -6.43 3.34
C GLY A 220 16.02 -6.61 4.69
N ILE A 221 17.30 -6.89 4.68
CA ILE A 221 18.07 -7.17 5.91
C ILE A 221 18.00 -6.00 6.89
N ASP A 222 18.11 -4.76 6.41
CA ASP A 222 18.03 -3.58 7.27
C ASP A 222 16.67 -3.45 7.96
N ARG A 223 15.57 -3.78 7.27
CA ARG A 223 14.21 -3.78 7.86
C ARG A 223 14.05 -4.90 8.89
N ILE A 224 14.65 -6.05 8.66
CA ILE A 224 14.68 -7.15 9.66
C ILE A 224 15.41 -6.67 10.91
N LEU A 225 16.56 -6.02 10.75
CA LEU A 225 17.33 -5.47 11.87
C LEU A 225 16.55 -4.38 12.63
N MET A 226 15.82 -3.50 11.94
CA MET A 226 14.95 -2.51 12.57
C MET A 226 13.97 -3.17 13.55
N LEU A 227 13.26 -4.20 13.10
CA LEU A 227 12.28 -4.91 13.94
C LEU A 227 12.96 -5.63 15.12
N LEU A 228 14.10 -6.28 14.89
CA LEU A 228 14.84 -6.98 15.95
C LEU A 228 15.41 -6.03 17.01
N LYS A 229 15.66 -4.77 16.65
CA LYS A 229 16.22 -3.74 17.52
C LYS A 229 15.17 -2.79 18.10
N ASP A 230 13.89 -2.96 17.73
CA ASP A 230 12.80 -2.04 18.05
C ASP A 230 13.16 -0.57 17.66
N GLU A 231 13.69 -0.42 16.45
CA GLU A 231 14.16 0.85 15.90
C GLU A 231 13.25 1.29 14.74
N GLU A 232 12.77 2.53 14.78
CA GLU A 232 11.84 3.04 13.76
C GLU A 232 12.55 3.61 12.52
N ASN A 233 13.85 3.94 12.65
CA ASN A 233 14.60 4.60 11.59
C ASN A 233 15.62 3.64 10.96
N ILE A 234 15.40 3.29 9.69
CA ILE A 234 16.28 2.40 8.93
C ILE A 234 17.75 2.90 8.86
N ARG A 235 17.98 4.22 8.96
CA ARG A 235 19.34 4.78 8.95
C ARG A 235 20.18 4.35 10.14
N GLU A 236 19.55 4.01 11.26
CA GLU A 236 20.25 3.48 12.43
C GLU A 236 20.80 2.06 12.21
N MET A 237 20.31 1.37 11.16
CA MET A 237 20.78 0.03 10.78
C MET A 237 21.96 0.08 9.80
N VAL A 238 22.30 1.25 9.28
CA VAL A 238 23.37 1.43 8.28
C VAL A 238 24.54 2.15 8.92
N ALA A 239 25.74 1.57 8.83
CA ALA A 239 26.94 2.12 9.48
C ALA A 239 27.32 3.53 8.97
N PHE A 240 27.06 3.82 7.70
CA PHE A 240 27.35 5.11 7.06
C PHE A 240 26.13 5.58 6.24
N PRO A 241 25.05 6.02 6.92
CA PRO A 241 23.82 6.40 6.21
C PRO A 241 23.99 7.72 5.47
N LEU A 242 23.39 7.79 4.28
CA LEU A 242 23.27 9.03 3.54
C LEU A 242 22.26 9.97 4.22
N GLY A 243 22.51 11.27 4.16
CA GLY A 243 21.57 12.30 4.58
C GLY A 243 20.29 12.31 3.73
N ALA A 244 19.27 13.07 4.19
CA ALA A 244 17.98 13.16 3.49
C ALA A 244 18.08 13.71 2.05
N ASN A 245 19.13 14.51 1.79
CA ASN A 245 19.46 15.08 0.48
C ASN A 245 20.41 14.19 -0.36
N GLY A 246 20.66 12.94 0.07
CA GLY A 246 21.62 12.05 -0.59
C GLY A 246 23.10 12.39 -0.33
N ALA A 247 23.39 13.29 0.61
CA ALA A 247 24.75 13.65 0.93
C ALA A 247 25.41 12.62 1.86
N ASP A 248 26.67 12.30 1.59
CA ASP A 248 27.54 11.52 2.47
C ASP A 248 28.45 12.48 3.23
N ALA A 249 28.18 12.66 4.52
CA ALA A 249 28.94 13.57 5.37
C ALA A 249 30.39 13.08 5.62
N MET A 250 30.61 11.75 5.60
CA MET A 250 31.94 11.17 5.81
C MET A 250 32.83 11.34 4.58
N MET A 251 32.25 11.19 3.39
CA MET A 251 32.98 11.29 2.11
C MET A 251 32.97 12.72 1.53
N GLY A 252 32.17 13.63 2.11
CA GLY A 252 31.97 14.98 1.57
C GLY A 252 31.26 15.00 0.21
N CYS A 253 30.38 14.03 -0.04
CA CYS A 253 29.62 13.92 -1.29
C CYS A 253 28.22 14.54 -1.15
N PRO A 254 27.62 15.06 -2.24
CA PRO A 254 28.21 15.22 -3.59
C PRO A 254 29.30 16.31 -3.61
N GLY A 255 30.31 16.11 -4.46
CA GLY A 255 31.40 17.04 -4.68
C GLY A 255 31.55 17.39 -6.17
N GLU A 256 32.42 18.34 -6.46
CA GLU A 256 32.73 18.70 -7.83
C GLU A 256 33.43 17.55 -8.57
N VAL A 257 33.12 17.42 -9.85
CA VAL A 257 33.77 16.45 -10.78
C VAL A 257 34.65 17.20 -11.77
N PHE A 258 35.79 16.61 -12.13
CA PHE A 258 36.69 17.23 -13.09
C PHE A 258 36.13 17.14 -14.51
N GLU A 259 36.38 18.16 -15.32
CA GLU A 259 35.96 18.23 -16.72
C GLU A 259 36.41 17.01 -17.54
N LYS A 260 37.56 16.40 -17.23
CA LYS A 260 38.01 15.19 -17.85
C LYS A 260 37.02 14.03 -17.64
N GLN A 261 36.50 13.87 -16.43
CA GLN A 261 35.54 12.81 -16.08
C GLN A 261 34.20 13.03 -16.81
N LEU A 262 33.73 14.29 -16.91
CA LEU A 262 32.53 14.63 -17.66
C LEU A 262 32.69 14.29 -19.15
N ARG A 263 33.86 14.59 -19.75
CA ARG A 263 34.13 14.25 -21.15
C ARG A 263 34.20 12.74 -21.39
N GLU A 264 34.82 11.99 -20.49
CA GLU A 264 34.92 10.52 -20.60
C GLU A 264 33.54 9.84 -20.54
N THR A 265 32.58 10.42 -19.82
CA THR A 265 31.20 9.93 -19.72
C THR A 265 30.25 10.57 -20.72
N HIS A 266 30.74 11.47 -21.60
CA HIS A 266 29.93 12.20 -22.60
C HIS A 266 28.76 13.00 -22.02
N ILE A 267 28.94 13.55 -20.79
CA ILE A 267 27.98 14.43 -20.13
C ILE A 267 28.57 15.83 -19.87
N LYS A 268 27.70 16.79 -19.64
CA LYS A 268 28.10 18.12 -19.15
C LYS A 268 27.09 18.66 -18.17
N VAL A 269 27.56 19.53 -17.26
CA VAL A 269 26.68 20.31 -16.40
C VAL A 269 25.88 21.28 -17.26
N ARG A 270 24.59 21.43 -16.95
CA ARG A 270 23.75 22.48 -17.53
C ARG A 270 23.75 23.67 -16.57
N ASP A 271 23.91 24.87 -17.12
CA ASP A 271 23.78 26.14 -16.41
C ASP A 271 22.31 26.38 -16.00
#